data_4f2b00d0aa402cf14b732a202a32e90e
#
_entry.id   4f2b00d0aa402cf14b732a202a32e90e
#
_cell.length_a   1.000
_cell.length_b   1.000
_cell.length_c   1.000
_cell.angle_alpha   90.00
_cell.angle_beta   90.00
_cell.angle_gamma   90.00
#
_symmetry.space_group_name_H-M   'P 1'
#
loop_
_entity.id
_entity.type
_entity.pdbx_description
1 polymer ?
#
loop_
_entity_poly.entity_id
_entity_poly.type
_entity_poly.pdbx_seq_one_letter_code
_entity_poly.pdbx_strand_id
1 'polypeptide(L)'
;MEPFSAWILPLLLSGAALWGTRRRVDVYDALVTGGKSGLQVAGSILPALAALLTAVYMLRASGALDALTALLAPALTVLGVPPETAPLLVIRPLSGSGALAAGGDIMRQYGPDSYIGRCAAVMLGCTETTFYTVAVYFGAAGIKRTRYTIPAALTADLAAYLAAAWSVRLFFET
;
A
#
# COMPACT_ATOMS: atom_id res chain seq x y z
N MET A 1 -0.02 -18.97 -13.86
CA MET A 1 -0.28 -19.19 -12.42
C MET A 1 -1.56 -18.52 -11.93
N GLU A 2 -2.44 -18.15 -12.84
CA GLU A 2 -3.72 -17.45 -12.59
C GLU A 2 -4.89 -18.30 -12.02
N PRO A 3 -4.99 -19.65 -12.22
CA PRO A 3 -6.21 -20.33 -11.83
C PRO A 3 -6.37 -20.51 -10.31
N PHE A 4 -5.27 -20.60 -9.54
CA PHE A 4 -5.36 -20.88 -8.11
C PHE A 4 -5.83 -19.65 -7.30
N SER A 5 -5.33 -18.47 -7.61
CA SER A 5 -5.73 -17.23 -6.91
C SER A 5 -7.21 -16.88 -7.14
N ALA A 6 -7.74 -17.19 -8.33
CA ALA A 6 -9.14 -16.95 -8.66
C ALA A 6 -10.13 -17.78 -7.80
N TRP A 7 -9.69 -18.95 -7.29
CA TRP A 7 -10.51 -19.83 -6.47
C TRP A 7 -10.52 -19.48 -4.98
N ILE A 8 -9.56 -18.69 -4.49
CA ILE A 8 -9.44 -18.37 -3.05
C ILE A 8 -10.70 -17.67 -2.53
N LEU A 9 -11.15 -16.62 -3.20
CA LEU A 9 -12.32 -15.85 -2.76
C LEU A 9 -13.62 -16.66 -2.83
N PRO A 10 -13.96 -17.36 -3.93
CA PRO A 10 -15.11 -18.26 -3.98
C PRO A 10 -15.08 -19.37 -2.91
N LEU A 11 -13.92 -19.96 -2.65
CA LEU A 11 -13.77 -21.01 -1.64
C LEU A 11 -13.97 -20.48 -0.21
N LEU A 12 -13.44 -19.29 0.09
CA LEU A 12 -13.66 -18.65 1.40
C LEU A 12 -15.12 -18.31 1.62
N LEU A 13 -15.79 -17.73 0.62
CA LEU A 13 -17.23 -17.40 0.73
C LEU A 13 -18.10 -18.64 0.85
N SER A 14 -17.84 -19.67 0.03
CA SER A 14 -18.56 -20.95 0.09
C SER A 14 -18.31 -21.66 1.40
N GLY A 15 -17.08 -21.67 1.90
CA GLY A 15 -16.71 -22.26 3.17
C GLY A 15 -17.41 -21.57 4.36
N ALA A 16 -17.43 -20.23 4.36
CA ALA A 16 -18.15 -19.46 5.37
C ALA A 16 -19.66 -19.72 5.34
N ALA A 17 -20.26 -19.79 4.16
CA ALA A 17 -21.68 -20.08 3.98
C ALA A 17 -22.03 -21.51 4.48
N LEU A 18 -21.23 -22.53 4.10
CA LEU A 18 -21.41 -23.91 4.57
C LEU A 18 -21.25 -24.02 6.10
N TRP A 19 -20.27 -23.31 6.67
CA TRP A 19 -20.09 -23.28 8.13
C TRP A 19 -21.26 -22.61 8.83
N GLY A 20 -21.75 -21.48 8.29
CA GLY A 20 -22.94 -20.77 8.79
C GLY A 20 -24.18 -21.66 8.80
N THR A 21 -24.43 -22.37 7.68
CA THR A 21 -25.54 -23.33 7.55
C THR A 21 -25.46 -24.45 8.61
N ARG A 22 -24.25 -25.00 8.84
CA ARG A 22 -24.03 -26.00 9.90
C ARG A 22 -24.31 -25.46 11.32
N ARG A 23 -24.09 -24.16 11.52
CA ARG A 23 -24.37 -23.47 12.79
C ARG A 23 -25.81 -22.96 12.87
N ARG A 24 -26.68 -23.30 11.92
CA ARG A 24 -28.07 -22.84 11.82
C ARG A 24 -28.22 -21.32 11.75
N VAL A 25 -27.20 -20.62 11.16
CA VAL A 25 -27.28 -19.20 10.86
C VAL A 25 -28.03 -19.03 9.54
N ASP A 26 -28.95 -18.07 9.48
CA ASP A 26 -29.53 -17.64 8.20
C ASP A 26 -28.45 -16.90 7.39
N VAL A 27 -27.86 -17.64 6.43
CA VAL A 27 -26.75 -17.17 5.61
C VAL A 27 -27.17 -15.98 4.75
N TYR A 28 -28.43 -15.97 4.25
CA TYR A 28 -28.93 -14.89 3.44
C TYR A 28 -29.08 -13.59 4.24
N ASP A 29 -29.70 -13.66 5.40
CA ASP A 29 -29.88 -12.51 6.28
C ASP A 29 -28.53 -11.97 6.80
N ALA A 30 -27.60 -12.86 7.13
CA ALA A 30 -26.24 -12.50 7.52
C ALA A 30 -25.50 -11.76 6.38
N LEU A 31 -25.63 -12.23 5.13
CA LEU A 31 -25.05 -11.58 3.96
C LEU A 31 -25.66 -10.19 3.73
N VAL A 32 -26.98 -10.07 3.81
CA VAL A 32 -27.69 -8.78 3.64
C VAL A 32 -27.28 -7.80 4.72
N THR A 33 -27.22 -8.26 5.97
CA THR A 33 -26.80 -7.44 7.12
C THR A 33 -25.34 -7.01 6.99
N GLY A 34 -24.46 -7.94 6.62
CA GLY A 34 -23.06 -7.64 6.33
C GLY A 34 -22.89 -6.64 5.18
N GLY A 35 -23.66 -6.80 4.10
CA GLY A 35 -23.66 -5.87 2.97
C GLY A 35 -24.11 -4.45 3.36
N LYS A 36 -25.18 -4.33 4.16
CA LYS A 36 -25.63 -3.03 4.71
C LYS A 36 -24.54 -2.38 5.56
N SER A 37 -23.92 -3.13 6.46
CA SER A 37 -22.83 -2.63 7.30
C SER A 37 -21.62 -2.20 6.46
N GLY A 38 -21.25 -2.99 5.45
CA GLY A 38 -20.18 -2.65 4.50
C GLY A 38 -20.44 -1.35 3.75
N LEU A 39 -21.67 -1.13 3.27
CA LEU A 39 -22.07 0.11 2.59
C LEU A 39 -22.02 1.32 3.53
N GLN A 40 -22.42 1.16 4.79
CA GLN A 40 -22.32 2.23 5.79
C GLN A 40 -20.86 2.61 6.05
N VAL A 41 -19.97 1.62 6.22
CA VAL A 41 -18.52 1.86 6.37
C VAL A 41 -17.96 2.55 5.12
N ALA A 42 -18.26 2.06 3.92
CA ALA A 42 -17.82 2.67 2.68
C ALA A 42 -18.26 4.14 2.58
N GLY A 43 -19.53 4.45 2.90
CA GLY A 43 -20.04 5.82 2.94
C GLY A 43 -19.31 6.70 3.95
N SER A 44 -18.95 6.17 5.11
CA SER A 44 -18.26 6.93 6.16
C SER A 44 -16.81 7.29 5.84
N ILE A 45 -16.11 6.45 5.08
CA ILE A 45 -14.71 6.68 4.69
C ILE A 45 -14.57 7.49 3.40
N LEU A 46 -15.60 7.54 2.56
CA LEU A 46 -15.56 8.21 1.26
C LEU A 46 -15.11 9.69 1.31
N PRO A 47 -15.61 10.53 2.25
CA PRO A 47 -15.16 11.92 2.36
C PRO A 47 -13.68 12.05 2.70
N ALA A 48 -13.17 11.21 3.61
CA ALA A 48 -11.77 11.21 3.99
C ALA A 48 -10.86 10.81 2.83
N LEU A 49 -11.27 9.78 2.06
CA LEU A 49 -10.57 9.36 0.85
C LEU A 49 -10.58 10.42 -0.24
N ALA A 50 -11.71 11.08 -0.48
CA ALA A 50 -11.80 12.15 -1.45
C ALA A 50 -10.86 13.31 -1.11
N ALA A 51 -10.83 13.74 0.17
CA ALA A 51 -9.91 14.78 0.63
C ALA A 51 -8.45 14.36 0.48
N LEU A 52 -8.09 13.13 0.88
CA LEU A 52 -6.73 12.60 0.74
C LEU A 52 -6.28 12.56 -0.72
N LEU A 53 -7.11 11.99 -1.61
CA LEU A 53 -6.79 11.90 -3.04
C LEU A 53 -6.62 13.28 -3.66
N THR A 54 -7.50 14.23 -3.33
CA THR A 54 -7.37 15.61 -3.79
C THR A 54 -6.03 16.22 -3.35
N ALA A 55 -5.66 16.08 -2.07
CA ALA A 55 -4.39 16.58 -1.55
C ALA A 55 -3.18 15.95 -2.26
N VAL A 56 -3.21 14.63 -2.52
CA VAL A 56 -2.15 13.93 -3.25
C VAL A 56 -2.04 14.42 -4.70
N TYR A 57 -3.17 14.62 -5.40
CA TYR A 57 -3.15 15.18 -6.75
C TYR A 57 -2.61 16.61 -6.79
N MET A 58 -2.98 17.45 -5.82
CA MET A 58 -2.42 18.81 -5.71
C MET A 58 -0.91 18.79 -5.45
N LEU A 59 -0.44 17.91 -4.56
CA LEU A 59 0.98 17.74 -4.24
C LEU A 59 1.78 17.29 -5.48
N ARG A 60 1.22 16.39 -6.28
CA ARG A 60 1.83 15.96 -7.55
C ARG A 60 1.84 17.08 -8.58
N ALA A 61 0.73 17.78 -8.76
CA ALA A 61 0.60 18.87 -9.75
C ALA A 61 1.49 20.08 -9.42
N SER A 62 1.80 20.31 -8.15
CA SER A 62 2.69 21.40 -7.69
C SER A 62 4.18 21.12 -7.92
N GLY A 63 4.58 19.89 -8.32
CA GLY A 63 5.99 19.48 -8.41
C GLY A 63 6.65 19.23 -7.04
N ALA A 64 5.93 19.33 -5.94
CA ALA A 64 6.46 19.13 -4.60
C ALA A 64 6.97 17.69 -4.37
N LEU A 65 6.34 16.69 -5.00
CA LEU A 65 6.80 15.31 -4.94
C LEU A 65 8.16 15.13 -5.63
N ASP A 66 8.37 15.80 -6.78
CA ASP A 66 9.63 15.74 -7.51
C ASP A 66 10.76 16.43 -6.74
N ALA A 67 10.46 17.60 -6.15
CA ALA A 67 11.41 18.32 -5.30
C ALA A 67 11.82 17.49 -4.06
N LEU A 68 10.86 16.84 -3.40
CA LEU A 68 11.11 15.96 -2.26
C LEU A 68 11.93 14.74 -2.64
N THR A 69 11.63 14.14 -3.80
CA THR A 69 12.39 13.02 -4.37
C THR A 69 13.85 13.41 -4.62
N ALA A 70 14.09 14.56 -5.24
CA ALA A 70 15.44 15.08 -5.50
C ALA A 70 16.22 15.36 -4.19
N LEU A 71 15.53 15.83 -3.15
CA LEU A 71 16.13 16.07 -1.84
C LEU A 71 16.54 14.78 -1.14
N LEU A 72 15.77 13.71 -1.29
CA LEU A 72 16.02 12.42 -0.63
C LEU A 72 17.08 11.58 -1.35
N ALA A 73 17.23 11.71 -2.67
CA ALA A 73 18.14 10.91 -3.49
C ALA A 73 19.57 10.81 -2.95
N PRO A 74 20.24 11.91 -2.55
CA PRO A 74 21.61 11.83 -2.04
C PRO A 74 21.70 11.07 -0.69
N ALA A 75 20.72 11.20 0.19
CA ALA A 75 20.68 10.47 1.46
C ALA A 75 20.53 8.96 1.22
N LEU A 76 19.72 8.56 0.24
CA LEU A 76 19.53 7.15 -0.13
C LEU A 76 20.81 6.51 -0.64
N THR A 77 21.58 7.23 -1.44
CA THR A 77 22.87 6.77 -1.95
C THR A 77 23.84 6.43 -0.81
N VAL A 78 23.91 7.28 0.22
CA VAL A 78 24.74 7.05 1.41
C VAL A 78 24.29 5.82 2.18
N LEU A 79 22.97 5.52 2.20
CA LEU A 79 22.38 4.37 2.88
C LEU A 79 22.44 3.06 2.06
N GLY A 80 23.00 3.12 0.84
CA GLY A 80 23.09 1.96 -0.06
C GLY A 80 21.78 1.59 -0.74
N VAL A 81 20.82 2.52 -0.78
CA VAL A 81 19.55 2.38 -1.51
C VAL A 81 19.68 3.06 -2.86
N PRO A 82 19.25 2.43 -3.96
CA PRO A 82 19.31 3.06 -5.29
C PRO A 82 18.53 4.39 -5.28
N PRO A 83 19.14 5.51 -5.63
CA PRO A 83 18.46 6.82 -5.65
C PRO A 83 17.30 6.88 -6.65
N GLU A 84 17.30 6.02 -7.65
CA GLU A 84 16.23 5.85 -8.63
C GLU A 84 14.92 5.37 -7.99
N THR A 85 14.99 4.74 -6.81
CA THR A 85 13.82 4.30 -6.05
C THR A 85 13.23 5.40 -5.16
N ALA A 86 13.86 6.58 -5.08
CA ALA A 86 13.38 7.71 -4.28
C ALA A 86 11.91 8.10 -4.54
N PRO A 87 11.39 8.07 -5.79
CA PRO A 87 9.97 8.32 -6.04
C PRO A 87 9.04 7.39 -5.25
N LEU A 88 9.44 6.13 -5.03
CA LEU A 88 8.64 5.17 -4.27
C LEU A 88 8.51 5.55 -2.80
N LEU A 89 9.59 6.02 -2.17
CA LEU A 89 9.57 6.45 -0.77
C LEU A 89 8.58 7.57 -0.53
N VAL A 90 8.43 8.46 -1.51
CA VAL A 90 7.57 9.64 -1.42
C VAL A 90 6.13 9.30 -1.80
N ILE A 91 5.94 8.54 -2.88
CA ILE A 91 4.61 8.26 -3.43
C ILE A 91 3.91 7.13 -2.65
N ARG A 92 4.63 6.12 -2.21
CA ARG A 92 4.04 4.92 -1.57
C ARG A 92 3.21 5.22 -0.33
N PRO A 93 3.63 6.03 0.64
CA PRO A 93 2.81 6.40 1.79
C PRO A 93 1.51 7.12 1.41
N LEU A 94 1.49 7.81 0.26
CA LEU A 94 0.38 8.64 -0.21
C LEU A 94 -0.59 7.91 -1.14
N SER A 95 -0.05 7.09 -2.07
CA SER A 95 -0.84 6.48 -3.14
C SER A 95 -0.29 5.12 -3.55
N GLY A 96 -1.04 4.05 -3.29
CA GLY A 96 -0.69 2.69 -3.71
C GLY A 96 -0.64 2.53 -5.23
N SER A 97 -1.64 3.03 -5.95
CA SER A 97 -1.68 2.99 -7.43
C SER A 97 -0.59 3.86 -8.06
N GLY A 98 -0.31 5.04 -7.46
CA GLY A 98 0.78 5.90 -7.88
C GLY A 98 2.15 5.25 -7.68
N ALA A 99 2.35 4.56 -6.57
CA ALA A 99 3.57 3.80 -6.30
C ALA A 99 3.72 2.62 -7.27
N LEU A 100 2.63 1.91 -7.58
CA LEU A 100 2.65 0.82 -8.56
C LEU A 100 3.05 1.32 -9.95
N ALA A 101 2.53 2.48 -10.37
CA ALA A 101 2.91 3.11 -11.63
C ALA A 101 4.39 3.52 -11.63
N ALA A 102 4.85 4.20 -10.58
CA ALA A 102 6.25 4.63 -10.46
C ALA A 102 7.22 3.44 -10.42
N GLY A 103 6.90 2.39 -9.66
CA GLY A 103 7.71 1.18 -9.61
C GLY A 103 7.70 0.41 -10.95
N GLY A 104 6.56 0.37 -11.63
CA GLY A 104 6.46 -0.18 -12.99
C GLY A 104 7.32 0.60 -13.99
N ASP A 105 7.38 1.92 -13.89
CA ASP A 105 8.25 2.76 -14.71
C ASP A 105 9.72 2.50 -14.43
N ILE A 106 10.11 2.39 -13.17
CA ILE A 106 11.48 2.03 -12.76
C ILE A 106 11.87 0.67 -13.34
N MET A 107 11.01 -0.35 -13.17
CA MET A 107 11.28 -1.69 -13.70
C MET A 107 11.35 -1.73 -15.23
N ARG A 108 10.56 -0.91 -15.94
CA ARG A 108 10.64 -0.79 -17.40
C ARG A 108 11.93 -0.12 -17.85
N GLN A 109 12.38 0.91 -17.13
CA GLN A 109 13.56 1.69 -17.49
C GLN A 109 14.86 0.95 -17.18
N TYR A 110 14.97 0.31 -16.03
CA TYR A 110 16.21 -0.30 -15.56
C TYR A 110 16.24 -1.83 -15.72
N GLY A 111 15.11 -2.44 -16.09
CA GLY A 111 14.93 -3.89 -16.18
C GLY A 111 14.44 -4.50 -14.86
N PRO A 112 13.48 -5.45 -14.90
CA PRO A 112 12.91 -6.06 -13.69
C PRO A 112 13.92 -6.90 -12.91
N ASP A 113 14.92 -7.48 -13.59
CA ASP A 113 15.95 -8.32 -13.00
C ASP A 113 17.20 -7.56 -12.56
N SER A 114 17.29 -6.26 -12.83
CA SER A 114 18.36 -5.40 -12.34
C SER A 114 18.25 -5.18 -10.84
N TYR A 115 19.34 -4.79 -10.19
CA TYR A 115 19.34 -4.40 -8.77
C TYR A 115 18.27 -3.35 -8.46
N ILE A 116 18.19 -2.30 -9.29
CA ILE A 116 17.22 -1.20 -9.14
C ILE A 116 15.78 -1.73 -9.29
N GLY A 117 15.52 -2.55 -10.32
CA GLY A 117 14.20 -3.11 -10.57
C GLY A 117 13.75 -4.06 -9.46
N ARG A 118 14.63 -4.95 -8.99
CA ARG A 118 14.36 -5.85 -7.86
C ARG A 118 14.12 -5.06 -6.57
N CYS A 119 14.92 -4.04 -6.28
CA CYS A 119 14.66 -3.15 -5.14
C CYS A 119 13.28 -2.51 -5.22
N ALA A 120 12.90 -1.95 -6.38
CA ALA A 120 11.59 -1.36 -6.60
C ALA A 120 10.45 -2.37 -6.38
N ALA A 121 10.59 -3.60 -6.88
CA ALA A 121 9.60 -4.67 -6.71
C ALA A 121 9.44 -5.06 -5.24
N VAL A 122 10.55 -5.27 -4.51
CA VAL A 122 10.51 -5.63 -3.09
C VAL A 122 9.95 -4.48 -2.25
N MET A 123 10.32 -3.23 -2.53
CA MET A 123 9.79 -2.05 -1.84
C MET A 123 8.28 -1.91 -2.01
N LEU A 124 7.75 -2.21 -3.19
CA LEU A 124 6.30 -2.23 -3.43
C LEU A 124 5.58 -3.31 -2.61
N GLY A 125 6.23 -4.46 -2.41
CA GLY A 125 5.65 -5.59 -1.69
C GLY A 125 5.78 -5.54 -0.18
N CYS A 126 6.80 -4.85 0.37
CA CYS A 126 7.10 -4.86 1.80
C CYS A 126 6.47 -3.69 2.60
N THR A 127 5.84 -2.74 1.94
CA THR A 127 5.21 -1.56 2.57
C THR A 127 3.76 -1.39 2.15
N GLU A 128 3.02 -0.57 2.90
CA GLU A 128 1.63 -0.26 2.61
C GLU A 128 1.41 1.27 2.50
N THR A 129 0.26 1.68 2.01
CA THR A 129 -0.10 3.09 1.81
C THR A 129 -0.53 3.72 3.13
N THR A 130 0.41 4.27 3.88
CA THR A 130 0.23 4.75 5.25
C THR A 130 -0.97 5.68 5.42
N PHE A 131 -1.04 6.76 4.62
CA PHE A 131 -2.11 7.76 4.78
C PHE A 131 -3.48 7.20 4.38
N TYR A 132 -3.55 6.39 3.33
CA TYR A 132 -4.77 5.71 2.93
C TYR A 132 -5.25 4.76 4.03
N THR A 133 -4.37 3.93 4.56
CA THR A 133 -4.67 2.96 5.63
C THR A 133 -5.18 3.67 6.89
N VAL A 134 -4.50 4.74 7.30
CA VAL A 134 -4.94 5.54 8.44
C VAL A 134 -6.32 6.16 8.18
N ALA A 135 -6.56 6.73 6.99
CA ALA A 135 -7.85 7.35 6.65
C ALA A 135 -8.99 6.32 6.68
N VAL A 136 -8.77 5.13 6.13
CA VAL A 136 -9.78 4.06 6.09
C VAL A 136 -10.05 3.49 7.47
N TYR A 137 -9.02 3.02 8.17
CA TYR A 137 -9.21 2.30 9.44
C TYR A 137 -9.61 3.24 10.57
N PHE A 138 -8.99 4.41 10.68
CA PHE A 138 -9.36 5.37 11.72
C PHE A 138 -10.70 6.01 11.43
N GLY A 139 -11.01 6.25 10.15
CA GLY A 139 -12.33 6.73 9.72
C GLY A 139 -13.43 5.73 10.09
N ALA A 140 -13.26 4.45 9.77
CA ALA A 140 -14.20 3.38 10.11
C ALA A 140 -14.36 3.19 11.63
N ALA A 141 -13.28 3.34 12.40
CA ALA A 141 -13.29 3.23 13.86
C ALA A 141 -13.69 4.53 14.57
N GLY A 142 -13.95 5.63 13.87
CA GLY A 142 -14.28 6.93 14.45
C GLY A 142 -13.14 7.58 15.24
N ILE A 143 -11.90 7.16 14.99
CA ILE A 143 -10.70 7.67 15.68
C ILE A 143 -10.28 9.00 15.05
N LYS A 144 -10.30 10.08 15.82
CA LYS A 144 -9.96 11.44 15.34
C LYS A 144 -8.50 11.84 15.60
N ARG A 145 -7.78 11.12 16.48
CA ARG A 145 -6.41 11.44 16.87
C ARG A 145 -5.48 10.28 16.54
N THR A 146 -4.60 10.48 15.58
CA THR A 146 -3.63 9.45 15.14
C THR A 146 -2.43 9.29 16.09
N ARG A 147 -2.19 10.26 17.00
CA ARG A 147 -1.04 10.28 17.92
C ARG A 147 0.28 9.97 17.18
N TYR A 148 0.95 8.88 17.57
CA TYR A 148 2.23 8.45 17.01
C TYR A 148 2.09 7.53 15.79
N THR A 149 0.89 7.21 15.33
CA THR A 149 0.68 6.23 14.25
C THR A 149 1.38 6.64 12.95
N ILE A 150 1.21 7.89 12.52
CA ILE A 150 1.83 8.35 11.26
C ILE A 150 3.35 8.35 11.34
N PRO A 151 4.01 9.01 12.31
CA PRO A 151 5.47 8.95 12.40
C PRO A 151 6.00 7.52 12.61
N ALA A 152 5.32 6.67 13.38
CA ALA A 152 5.72 5.29 13.55
C ALA A 152 5.61 4.49 12.24
N ALA A 153 4.56 4.67 11.45
CA ALA A 153 4.41 4.02 10.16
C ALA A 153 5.46 4.48 9.15
N LEU A 154 5.73 5.80 9.06
CA LEU A 154 6.75 6.33 8.15
C LEU A 154 8.17 5.86 8.53
N THR A 155 8.47 5.72 9.83
CA THR A 155 9.76 5.15 10.27
C THR A 155 9.85 3.66 9.95
N ALA A 156 8.75 2.91 10.07
CA ALA A 156 8.69 1.51 9.67
C ALA A 156 8.84 1.34 8.14
N ASP A 157 8.20 2.20 7.34
CA ASP A 157 8.37 2.22 5.88
C ASP A 157 9.83 2.47 5.50
N LEU A 158 10.48 3.45 6.12
CA LEU A 158 11.91 3.72 5.88
C LEU A 158 12.78 2.51 6.22
N ALA A 159 12.54 1.87 7.37
CA ALA A 159 13.26 0.65 7.76
C ALA A 159 13.02 -0.49 6.75
N ALA A 160 11.79 -0.64 6.26
CA ALA A 160 11.44 -1.64 5.25
C ALA A 160 12.15 -1.37 3.91
N TYR A 161 12.27 -0.11 3.48
CA TYR A 161 13.01 0.25 2.26
C TYR A 161 14.52 -0.06 2.37
N LEU A 162 15.13 0.24 3.51
CA LEU A 162 16.52 -0.11 3.77
C LEU A 162 16.71 -1.63 3.75
N ALA A 163 15.84 -2.36 4.46
CA ALA A 163 15.88 -3.81 4.49
C ALA A 163 15.64 -4.43 3.09
N ALA A 164 14.75 -3.86 2.29
CA ALA A 164 14.50 -4.28 0.91
C ALA A 164 15.76 -4.16 0.05
N ALA A 165 16.42 -2.99 0.05
CA ALA A 165 17.64 -2.78 -0.72
C ALA A 165 18.77 -3.72 -0.28
N TRP A 166 18.98 -3.88 1.02
CA TRP A 166 20.01 -4.76 1.57
C TRP A 166 19.71 -6.24 1.32
N SER A 167 18.44 -6.65 1.40
CA SER A 167 18.03 -8.02 1.08
C SER A 167 18.29 -8.35 -0.39
N VAL A 168 17.92 -7.47 -1.30
CA VAL A 168 18.17 -7.65 -2.73
C VAL A 168 19.65 -7.78 -2.99
N ARG A 169 20.48 -6.94 -2.38
CA ARG A 169 21.92 -7.00 -2.51
C ARG A 169 22.50 -8.31 -1.96
N LEU A 170 22.00 -8.76 -0.81
CA LEU A 170 22.50 -9.99 -0.17
C LEU A 170 22.12 -11.26 -0.96
N PHE A 171 20.92 -11.32 -1.51
CA PHE A 171 20.40 -12.55 -2.12
C PHE A 171 20.59 -12.63 -3.64
N PHE A 172 20.83 -11.51 -4.32
CA PHE A 172 20.84 -11.46 -5.79
C PHE A 172 22.10 -10.86 -6.40
N GLU A 173 23.00 -10.26 -5.62
CA GLU A 173 24.26 -9.67 -6.10
C GLU A 173 25.51 -10.44 -5.63
N THR A 174 25.37 -11.67 -5.17
CA THR A 174 26.51 -12.55 -4.84
C THR A 174 27.05 -13.30 -6.05
#